data_eee5bec7bfc3b9e9613fdc5877a09475
#
_entry.id   eee5bec7bfc3b9e9613fdc5877a09475
#
_cell.length_a   1.000
_cell.length_b   1.000
_cell.length_c   1.000
_cell.angle_alpha   90.00
_cell.angle_beta   90.00
_cell.angle_gamma   90.00
#
_symmetry.space_group_name_H-M   'P 1'
#
loop_
_entity.id
_entity.type
_entity.pdbx_description
1 polymer ?
#
loop_
_entity_poly.entity_id
_entity_poly.type
_entity_poly.pdbx_seq_one_letter_code
_entity_poly.pdbx_strand_id
1 'polypeptide(L)'
;ILNTTYEGVGNGSTAIFPIQIWKKKRGVSYLPEDPNYDLYKFACKVSARRFFPNFLNLDATFNQCAEWRADDPQRYMHEVATMGCRTRVFENRFGPKTSVGRGNISFTTVNIVRLAIECMGIENKEARITEFFNKLDHVLDITAQQLCERFNFQKTALKKQFPLLMGKLWLGSEDLNPDDTIESVINQGTLGIGFIGLAECLIALTGKHHGESEEAQELGLRIVTYFRDKANAYSEKFQHNFSVLGTPAEGLSGRFTKMDKKKFGIIKGVTDKDYYTNSSHVPVYFHCTPKRKAEVEAPYHDLERGGHIFYVEIDGDATHNPEAIMNI
;
A
#
# COMPACT_ATOMS: atom_id res chain seq x y z
N ILE A 1 -18.87 -13.07 -12.74
CA ILE A 1 -17.57 -13.03 -12.06
C ILE A 1 -17.69 -13.64 -10.66
N LEU A 2 -18.50 -13.07 -9.72
CA LEU A 2 -18.61 -13.57 -8.35
C LEU A 2 -19.02 -15.05 -8.27
N ASN A 3 -20.01 -15.51 -9.08
CA ASN A 3 -20.39 -16.93 -9.14
C ASN A 3 -19.21 -17.82 -9.57
N THR A 4 -18.48 -17.43 -10.60
CA THR A 4 -17.32 -18.18 -11.09
C THR A 4 -16.22 -18.24 -10.02
N THR A 5 -16.01 -17.13 -9.30
CA THR A 5 -15.06 -17.12 -8.17
C THR A 5 -15.52 -18.05 -7.06
N TYR A 6 -16.81 -18.02 -6.70
CA TYR A 6 -17.39 -18.88 -5.67
C TYR A 6 -17.24 -20.36 -5.98
N GLU A 7 -17.55 -20.77 -7.21
CA GLU A 7 -17.40 -22.16 -7.68
C GLU A 7 -15.92 -22.58 -7.81
N GLY A 8 -15.05 -21.63 -8.15
CA GLY A 8 -13.65 -21.87 -8.43
C GLY A 8 -13.38 -22.17 -9.90
N VAL A 9 -12.12 -22.27 -10.27
CA VAL A 9 -11.65 -22.54 -11.63
C VAL A 9 -11.10 -23.97 -11.76
N GLY A 10 -11.20 -24.54 -12.94
CA GLY A 10 -10.72 -25.91 -13.21
C GLY A 10 -11.41 -26.93 -12.30
N ASN A 11 -10.66 -27.49 -11.36
CA ASN A 11 -11.13 -28.49 -10.39
C ASN A 11 -11.73 -27.87 -9.09
N GLY A 12 -12.21 -26.66 -9.15
CA GLY A 12 -12.75 -25.93 -7.99
C GLY A 12 -11.71 -25.17 -7.16
N SER A 13 -10.49 -24.99 -7.69
CA SER A 13 -9.45 -24.22 -7.04
C SER A 13 -9.75 -22.72 -7.02
N THR A 14 -9.24 -22.01 -6.02
CA THR A 14 -9.35 -20.55 -5.97
C THR A 14 -8.49 -19.91 -7.06
N ALA A 15 -9.09 -19.07 -7.89
CA ALA A 15 -8.35 -18.23 -8.84
C ALA A 15 -7.64 -17.12 -8.05
N ILE A 16 -6.32 -17.09 -8.10
CA ILE A 16 -5.51 -16.05 -7.43
C ILE A 16 -5.46 -14.79 -8.29
N PHE A 17 -5.36 -14.94 -9.61
CA PHE A 17 -5.31 -13.84 -10.56
C PHE A 17 -6.41 -13.96 -11.63
N PRO A 18 -6.98 -12.82 -12.09
CA PRO A 18 -6.75 -11.45 -11.59
C PRO A 18 -7.29 -11.26 -10.19
N ILE A 19 -6.59 -10.48 -9.35
CA ILE A 19 -7.08 -10.10 -8.01
C ILE A 19 -8.38 -9.32 -8.17
N GLN A 20 -9.45 -9.82 -7.56
CA GLN A 20 -10.76 -9.19 -7.62
C GLN A 20 -10.91 -8.20 -6.47
N ILE A 21 -11.48 -7.03 -6.77
CA ILE A 21 -11.71 -5.96 -5.82
C ILE A 21 -13.17 -5.55 -5.88
N TRP A 22 -13.84 -5.63 -4.73
CA TRP A 22 -15.17 -5.06 -4.55
C TRP A 22 -15.04 -3.64 -4.03
N LYS A 23 -15.54 -2.67 -4.80
CA LYS A 23 -15.57 -1.27 -4.40
C LYS A 23 -16.81 -1.00 -3.56
N LYS A 24 -16.61 -0.77 -2.26
CA LYS A 24 -17.68 -0.49 -1.30
C LYS A 24 -17.98 1.00 -1.28
N LYS A 25 -19.26 1.39 -1.53
CA LYS A 25 -19.70 2.79 -1.58
C LYS A 25 -21.14 2.90 -1.08
N ARG A 26 -21.38 3.84 -0.14
CA ARG A 26 -22.74 4.20 0.29
C ARG A 26 -23.54 4.78 -0.87
N GLY A 27 -24.83 4.45 -0.93
CA GLY A 27 -25.71 4.82 -2.03
C GLY A 27 -25.56 3.95 -3.28
N VAL A 28 -24.62 3.00 -3.30
CA VAL A 28 -24.36 2.12 -4.44
C VAL A 28 -24.36 0.65 -4.05
N SER A 29 -23.54 0.25 -3.03
CA SER A 29 -23.25 -1.16 -2.82
C SER A 29 -22.85 -1.50 -1.37
N TYR A 30 -23.32 -0.75 -0.38
CA TYR A 30 -22.90 -0.96 1.01
C TYR A 30 -24.06 -1.06 2.00
N LEU A 31 -25.04 -0.14 1.95
CA LEU A 31 -26.16 -0.11 2.89
C LEU A 31 -27.30 -1.01 2.43
N PRO A 32 -28.17 -1.50 3.34
CA PRO A 32 -29.30 -2.35 2.98
C PRO A 32 -30.24 -1.79 1.93
N GLU A 33 -30.37 -0.46 1.88
CA GLU A 33 -31.18 0.29 0.89
C GLU A 33 -30.45 0.52 -0.44
N ASP A 34 -29.18 0.20 -0.54
CA ASP A 34 -28.40 0.41 -1.76
C ASP A 34 -28.78 -0.59 -2.86
N PRO A 35 -28.79 -0.16 -4.14
CA PRO A 35 -29.26 -0.98 -5.25
C PRO A 35 -28.45 -2.27 -5.48
N ASN A 36 -27.21 -2.34 -5.02
CA ASN A 36 -26.32 -3.50 -5.17
C ASN A 36 -25.99 -4.18 -3.82
N TYR A 37 -26.81 -3.99 -2.79
CA TYR A 37 -26.56 -4.56 -1.47
C TYR A 37 -26.54 -6.10 -1.49
N ASP A 38 -27.42 -6.73 -2.28
CA ASP A 38 -27.44 -8.19 -2.40
C ASP A 38 -26.17 -8.74 -3.05
N LEU A 39 -25.59 -8.00 -3.99
CA LEU A 39 -24.28 -8.35 -4.56
C LEU A 39 -23.16 -8.16 -3.55
N TYR A 40 -23.24 -7.15 -2.67
CA TYR A 40 -22.30 -6.98 -1.58
C TYR A 40 -22.33 -8.16 -0.59
N LYS A 41 -23.53 -8.57 -0.15
CA LYS A 41 -23.68 -9.77 0.67
C LYS A 41 -23.07 -11.00 -0.01
N PHE A 42 -23.33 -11.16 -1.30
CA PHE A 42 -22.74 -12.25 -2.05
C PHE A 42 -21.22 -12.15 -2.18
N ALA A 43 -20.67 -10.96 -2.38
CA ALA A 43 -19.22 -10.72 -2.39
C ALA A 43 -18.58 -11.12 -1.05
N CYS A 44 -19.21 -10.79 0.08
CA CYS A 44 -18.76 -11.24 1.43
C CYS A 44 -18.78 -12.76 1.56
N LYS A 45 -19.85 -13.42 1.06
CA LYS A 45 -19.94 -14.90 1.05
C LYS A 45 -18.83 -15.53 0.18
N VAL A 46 -18.52 -14.92 -0.98
CA VAL A 46 -17.44 -15.38 -1.85
C VAL A 46 -16.09 -15.21 -1.14
N SER A 47 -15.85 -14.06 -0.53
CA SER A 47 -14.61 -13.77 0.22
C SER A 47 -14.41 -14.74 1.39
N ALA A 48 -15.46 -15.07 2.14
CA ALA A 48 -15.42 -16.05 3.22
C ALA A 48 -14.91 -17.43 2.76
N ARG A 49 -15.22 -17.82 1.51
CA ARG A 49 -14.83 -19.12 0.93
C ARG A 49 -13.51 -19.08 0.19
N ARG A 50 -13.15 -17.94 -0.42
CA ARG A 50 -12.10 -17.85 -1.45
C ARG A 50 -11.01 -16.82 -1.18
N PHE A 51 -11.10 -16.05 -0.10
CA PHE A 51 -10.26 -14.87 0.19
C PHE A 51 -10.39 -13.71 -0.81
N PHE A 52 -11.22 -13.83 -1.81
CA PHE A 52 -11.54 -12.80 -2.82
C PHE A 52 -13.06 -12.66 -2.96
N PRO A 53 -13.53 -11.45 -3.30
CA PRO A 53 -12.80 -10.24 -3.58
C PRO A 53 -12.20 -9.57 -2.34
N ASN A 54 -11.15 -8.77 -2.53
CA ASN A 54 -10.73 -7.76 -1.55
C ASN A 54 -11.72 -6.60 -1.57
N PHE A 55 -11.86 -5.88 -0.45
CA PHE A 55 -12.78 -4.75 -0.33
C PHE A 55 -12.02 -3.43 -0.35
N LEU A 56 -12.47 -2.50 -1.21
CA LEU A 56 -11.94 -1.15 -1.33
C LEU A 56 -13.00 -0.14 -0.91
N ASN A 57 -12.75 0.59 0.17
CA ASN A 57 -13.68 1.59 0.69
C ASN A 57 -13.55 2.91 -0.08
N LEU A 58 -14.52 3.21 -0.94
CA LEU A 58 -14.59 4.48 -1.68
C LEU A 58 -15.08 5.66 -0.82
N ASP A 59 -15.62 5.40 0.37
CA ASP A 59 -16.07 6.45 1.29
C ASP A 59 -14.95 6.97 2.19
N ALA A 60 -13.78 6.30 2.23
CA ALA A 60 -12.61 6.85 2.88
C ALA A 60 -12.24 8.21 2.27
N THR A 61 -11.95 9.22 3.09
CA THR A 61 -11.73 10.61 2.65
C THR A 61 -10.68 10.73 1.56
N PHE A 62 -9.59 9.97 1.68
CA PHE A 62 -8.50 9.94 0.69
C PHE A 62 -8.85 9.21 -0.61
N ASN A 63 -9.96 8.46 -0.66
CA ASN A 63 -10.45 7.76 -1.86
C ASN A 63 -11.57 8.53 -2.57
N GLN A 64 -12.03 9.64 -2.03
CA GLN A 64 -13.06 10.45 -2.64
C GLN A 64 -12.53 11.31 -3.79
N CYS A 65 -13.38 11.52 -4.79
CA CYS A 65 -13.17 12.44 -5.90
C CYS A 65 -14.37 13.38 -5.99
N ALA A 66 -14.13 14.67 -6.11
CA ALA A 66 -15.19 15.68 -6.14
C ALA A 66 -16.09 15.55 -7.39
N GLU A 67 -15.55 15.02 -8.45
CA GLU A 67 -16.24 14.80 -9.75
C GLU A 67 -17.11 13.53 -9.75
N TRP A 68 -16.96 12.65 -8.77
CA TRP A 68 -17.72 11.40 -8.73
C TRP A 68 -19.23 11.64 -8.57
N ARG A 69 -20.04 10.98 -9.40
CA ARG A 69 -21.50 10.99 -9.35
C ARG A 69 -22.03 9.57 -9.52
N ALA A 70 -23.06 9.20 -8.75
CA ALA A 70 -23.61 7.84 -8.76
C ALA A 70 -24.29 7.47 -10.08
N ASP A 71 -24.86 8.43 -10.76
CA ASP A 71 -25.61 8.32 -12.02
C ASP A 71 -24.74 8.49 -13.27
N ASP A 72 -23.45 8.85 -13.10
CA ASP A 72 -22.52 8.97 -14.22
C ASP A 72 -22.09 7.58 -14.72
N PRO A 73 -22.38 7.23 -16.00
CA PRO A 73 -21.89 5.98 -16.60
C PRO A 73 -20.38 5.85 -16.62
N GLN A 74 -19.65 6.98 -16.56
CA GLN A 74 -18.19 7.03 -16.54
C GLN A 74 -17.61 7.27 -15.14
N ARG A 75 -18.42 7.12 -14.08
CA ARG A 75 -17.96 7.33 -12.70
C ARG A 75 -16.70 6.55 -12.32
N TYR A 76 -16.43 5.44 -13.01
CA TYR A 76 -15.24 4.63 -12.80
C TYR A 76 -13.93 5.40 -13.05
N MET A 77 -13.96 6.46 -13.87
CA MET A 77 -12.83 7.36 -14.10
C MET A 77 -12.47 8.16 -12.84
N HIS A 78 -13.42 8.35 -11.93
CA HIS A 78 -13.31 9.11 -10.69
C HIS A 78 -13.21 8.19 -9.46
N GLU A 79 -12.95 6.90 -9.66
CA GLU A 79 -12.82 5.93 -8.60
C GLU A 79 -11.39 5.41 -8.52
N VAL A 80 -10.89 5.28 -7.28
CA VAL A 80 -9.61 4.65 -7.03
C VAL A 80 -9.66 3.16 -7.38
N ALA A 81 -8.55 2.66 -7.89
CA ALA A 81 -8.28 1.22 -8.04
C ALA A 81 -6.87 0.90 -7.57
N THR A 82 -6.65 -0.36 -7.23
CA THR A 82 -5.33 -0.87 -6.86
C THR A 82 -4.74 -1.73 -7.97
N MET A 83 -3.41 -1.75 -8.04
CA MET A 83 -2.65 -2.73 -8.82
C MET A 83 -2.17 -3.83 -7.86
N GLY A 84 -2.46 -5.08 -8.19
CA GLY A 84 -2.24 -6.17 -7.26
C GLY A 84 -3.06 -5.99 -5.98
N CYS A 85 -2.50 -6.38 -4.83
CA CYS A 85 -3.24 -6.41 -3.57
C CYS A 85 -3.37 -5.04 -2.89
N ARG A 86 -2.47 -4.09 -3.13
CA ARG A 86 -2.45 -2.84 -2.35
C ARG A 86 -1.92 -1.60 -3.06
N THR A 87 -1.11 -1.72 -4.11
CA THR A 87 -0.53 -0.54 -4.76
C THR A 87 -1.63 0.33 -5.34
N ARG A 88 -1.70 1.56 -4.88
CA ARG A 88 -2.74 2.54 -5.21
C ARG A 88 -2.14 3.65 -6.05
N VAL A 89 -2.81 3.98 -7.14
CA VAL A 89 -2.48 5.12 -8.01
C VAL A 89 -3.76 5.90 -8.21
N PHE A 90 -3.83 7.13 -7.72
CA PHE A 90 -5.05 7.94 -7.82
C PHE A 90 -4.73 9.43 -7.90
N GLU A 91 -4.07 10.03 -6.91
CA GLU A 91 -3.63 11.41 -6.95
C GLU A 91 -2.65 11.62 -8.11
N ASN A 92 -2.77 12.74 -8.80
CA ASN A 92 -1.93 13.09 -9.94
C ASN A 92 -1.64 14.59 -9.94
N ARG A 93 -0.38 14.94 -9.89
CA ARG A 93 0.07 16.34 -9.96
C ARG A 93 0.17 16.87 -11.40
N PHE A 94 0.16 15.98 -12.39
CA PHE A 94 0.45 16.27 -13.79
C PHE A 94 -0.69 15.90 -14.74
N GLY A 95 -1.86 15.59 -14.18
CA GLY A 95 -3.03 15.19 -14.95
C GLY A 95 -4.26 14.97 -14.07
N PRO A 96 -5.30 14.31 -14.58
CA PRO A 96 -6.53 14.07 -13.84
C PRO A 96 -6.30 13.14 -12.65
N LYS A 97 -7.09 13.35 -11.59
CA LYS A 97 -7.17 12.44 -10.44
C LYS A 97 -7.94 11.19 -10.85
N THR A 98 -7.24 10.17 -11.26
CA THR A 98 -7.80 8.89 -11.72
C THR A 98 -6.83 7.74 -11.52
N SER A 99 -7.33 6.52 -11.43
CA SER A 99 -6.53 5.30 -11.52
C SER A 99 -6.51 4.72 -12.94
N VAL A 100 -7.44 5.13 -13.79
CA VAL A 100 -7.56 4.61 -15.15
C VAL A 100 -6.43 5.14 -16.03
N GLY A 101 -5.79 4.26 -16.76
CA GLY A 101 -4.69 4.61 -17.65
C GLY A 101 -3.39 5.01 -16.94
N ARG A 102 -3.25 4.69 -15.68
CA ARG A 102 -2.06 5.04 -14.87
C ARG A 102 -1.50 3.81 -14.17
N GLY A 103 -0.29 3.93 -13.66
CA GLY A 103 0.39 2.82 -12.97
C GLY A 103 1.55 3.29 -12.09
N ASN A 104 2.12 2.36 -11.33
CA ASN A 104 3.37 2.57 -10.62
C ASN A 104 4.53 2.24 -11.55
N ILE A 105 5.41 3.20 -11.78
CA ILE A 105 6.57 3.06 -12.67
C ILE A 105 7.69 2.28 -11.96
N SER A 106 7.94 2.63 -10.71
CA SER A 106 8.97 2.02 -9.89
C SER A 106 8.71 2.29 -8.41
N PHE A 107 9.23 1.41 -7.54
CA PHE A 107 9.26 1.68 -6.12
C PHE A 107 10.57 1.17 -5.50
N THR A 108 10.94 1.75 -4.38
CA THR A 108 12.07 1.33 -3.55
C THR A 108 11.64 1.23 -2.11
N THR A 109 12.05 0.17 -1.42
CA THR A 109 11.65 -0.12 -0.03
C THR A 109 12.82 0.11 0.92
N VAL A 110 12.60 0.94 1.92
CA VAL A 110 13.56 1.25 2.97
C VAL A 110 13.46 0.24 4.13
N ASN A 111 14.59 -0.30 4.55
CA ASN A 111 14.72 -1.08 5.79
C ASN A 111 14.86 -0.13 6.98
N ILE A 112 13.74 0.33 7.53
CA ILE A 112 13.76 1.27 8.68
C ILE A 112 14.22 0.60 9.97
N VAL A 113 14.09 -0.72 10.07
CA VAL A 113 14.56 -1.48 11.25
C VAL A 113 16.08 -1.37 11.40
N ARG A 114 16.82 -1.51 10.29
CA ARG A 114 18.26 -1.35 10.30
C ARG A 114 18.71 0.01 10.83
N LEU A 115 18.04 1.08 10.37
CA LEU A 115 18.33 2.44 10.82
C LEU A 115 18.12 2.58 12.34
N ALA A 116 17.04 1.98 12.85
CA ALA A 116 16.75 1.97 14.29
C ALA A 116 17.78 1.16 15.09
N ILE A 117 18.17 -0.04 14.62
CA ILE A 117 19.18 -0.88 15.28
C ILE A 117 20.52 -0.12 15.39
N GLU A 118 20.92 0.58 14.33
CA GLU A 118 22.16 1.37 14.32
C GLU A 118 22.15 2.53 15.32
N CYS A 119 20.99 2.91 15.83
CA CYS A 119 20.82 3.95 16.86
C CYS A 119 20.70 3.38 18.30
N MET A 120 20.51 2.07 18.48
CA MET A 120 20.26 1.46 19.80
C MET A 120 21.35 1.72 20.84
N GLY A 121 22.60 1.91 20.40
CA GLY A 121 23.71 2.23 21.30
C GLY A 121 23.67 3.64 21.92
N ILE A 122 22.77 4.51 21.49
CA ILE A 122 22.59 5.84 22.05
C ILE A 122 21.66 5.74 23.27
N GLU A 123 22.19 5.98 24.46
CA GLU A 123 21.45 5.82 25.73
C GLU A 123 20.28 6.79 25.86
N ASN A 124 20.52 8.06 25.53
CA ASN A 124 19.46 9.08 25.58
C ASN A 124 18.43 8.84 24.48
N LYS A 125 17.17 8.63 24.87
CA LYS A 125 16.06 8.31 23.96
C LYS A 125 15.80 9.40 22.92
N GLU A 126 15.81 10.66 23.34
CA GLU A 126 15.58 11.81 22.45
C GLU A 126 16.70 11.92 21.40
N ALA A 127 17.95 11.77 21.83
CA ALA A 127 19.11 11.77 20.93
C ALA A 127 19.07 10.56 19.97
N ARG A 128 18.63 9.39 20.44
CA ARG A 128 18.43 8.19 19.61
C ARG A 128 17.41 8.42 18.50
N ILE A 129 16.26 8.99 18.85
CA ILE A 129 15.20 9.30 17.89
C ILE A 129 15.67 10.37 16.90
N THR A 130 16.37 11.39 17.36
CA THR A 130 16.92 12.43 16.49
C THR A 130 17.90 11.84 15.47
N GLU A 131 18.82 10.99 15.93
CA GLU A 131 19.78 10.34 15.03
C GLU A 131 19.09 9.38 14.04
N PHE A 132 18.05 8.69 14.47
CA PHE A 132 17.23 7.88 13.56
C PHE A 132 16.64 8.72 12.43
N PHE A 133 16.06 9.90 12.73
CA PHE A 133 15.52 10.77 11.69
C PHE A 133 16.60 11.34 10.78
N ASN A 134 17.81 11.66 11.29
CA ASN A 134 18.94 12.08 10.47
C ASN A 134 19.32 11.00 9.43
N LYS A 135 19.42 9.74 9.89
CA LYS A 135 19.70 8.60 9.00
C LYS A 135 18.56 8.35 8.02
N LEU A 136 17.33 8.46 8.46
CA LEU A 136 16.14 8.30 7.62
C LEU A 136 16.12 9.35 6.50
N ASP A 137 16.40 10.62 6.84
CA ASP A 137 16.46 11.72 5.88
C ASP A 137 17.47 11.41 4.75
N HIS A 138 18.67 11.03 5.13
CA HIS A 138 19.73 10.68 4.18
C HIS A 138 19.34 9.50 3.26
N VAL A 139 18.75 8.44 3.82
CA VAL A 139 18.31 7.26 3.05
C VAL A 139 17.14 7.59 2.12
N LEU A 140 16.23 8.46 2.55
CA LEU A 140 15.12 8.92 1.70
C LEU A 140 15.62 9.75 0.51
N ASP A 141 16.61 10.61 0.71
CA ASP A 141 17.22 11.37 -0.38
C ASP A 141 17.89 10.46 -1.42
N ILE A 142 18.64 9.43 -0.98
CA ILE A 142 19.22 8.42 -1.87
C ILE A 142 18.12 7.64 -2.61
N THR A 143 17.04 7.27 -1.90
CA THR A 143 15.90 6.56 -2.47
C THR A 143 15.23 7.36 -3.57
N ALA A 144 15.01 8.65 -3.35
CA ALA A 144 14.40 9.54 -4.33
C ALA A 144 15.29 9.71 -5.57
N GLN A 145 16.61 9.88 -5.39
CA GLN A 145 17.57 9.95 -6.50
C GLN A 145 17.55 8.67 -7.34
N GLN A 146 17.60 7.50 -6.69
CA GLN A 146 17.54 6.21 -7.37
C GLN A 146 16.25 6.06 -8.19
N LEU A 147 15.11 6.50 -7.66
CA LEU A 147 13.84 6.47 -8.37
C LEU A 147 13.84 7.41 -9.59
N CYS A 148 14.44 8.60 -9.46
CA CYS A 148 14.62 9.52 -10.59
C CYS A 148 15.55 8.93 -11.67
N GLU A 149 16.63 8.26 -11.29
CA GLU A 149 17.53 7.59 -12.26
C GLU A 149 16.79 6.49 -13.03
N ARG A 150 15.98 5.67 -12.35
CA ARG A 150 15.14 4.67 -13.01
C ARG A 150 14.12 5.31 -13.94
N PHE A 151 13.46 6.38 -13.51
CA PHE A 151 12.54 7.14 -14.34
C PHE A 151 13.22 7.67 -15.60
N ASN A 152 14.40 8.29 -15.45
CA ASN A 152 15.19 8.82 -16.58
C ASN A 152 15.63 7.73 -17.57
N PHE A 153 15.89 6.52 -17.09
CA PHE A 153 16.13 5.38 -17.96
C PHE A 153 14.83 4.94 -18.67
N GLN A 154 13.74 4.77 -17.93
CA GLN A 154 12.48 4.26 -18.47
C GLN A 154 11.85 5.20 -19.50
N LYS A 155 11.94 6.52 -19.32
CA LYS A 155 11.37 7.50 -20.26
C LYS A 155 11.96 7.45 -21.68
N THR A 156 13.15 6.88 -21.84
CA THR A 156 13.81 6.73 -23.16
C THR A 156 13.28 5.54 -23.97
N ALA A 157 12.45 4.70 -23.37
CA ALA A 157 11.86 3.57 -24.05
C ALA A 157 10.88 4.03 -25.14
N LEU A 158 10.75 3.25 -26.21
CA LEU A 158 9.86 3.56 -27.32
C LEU A 158 8.47 2.97 -27.08
N LYS A 159 7.41 3.67 -27.54
CA LYS A 159 6.02 3.21 -27.48
C LYS A 159 5.86 1.77 -27.98
N LYS A 160 6.48 1.42 -29.11
CA LYS A 160 6.41 0.07 -29.73
C LYS A 160 6.94 -1.06 -28.83
N GLN A 161 7.75 -0.75 -27.81
CA GLN A 161 8.23 -1.74 -26.85
C GLN A 161 7.14 -2.18 -25.85
N PHE A 162 6.05 -1.41 -25.75
CA PHE A 162 4.91 -1.68 -24.85
C PHE A 162 3.57 -1.69 -25.64
N PRO A 163 3.40 -2.62 -26.61
CA PRO A 163 2.30 -2.56 -27.56
C PRO A 163 0.90 -2.64 -26.90
N LEU A 164 0.77 -3.36 -25.78
CA LEU A 164 -0.49 -3.43 -25.05
C LEU A 164 -0.69 -2.17 -24.19
N LEU A 165 0.26 -1.86 -23.32
CA LEU A 165 0.14 -0.78 -22.34
C LEU A 165 0.07 0.60 -23.01
N MET A 166 1.01 0.89 -23.92
CA MET A 166 1.10 2.16 -24.64
C MET A 166 0.28 2.18 -25.93
N GLY A 167 -0.43 1.07 -26.22
CA GLY A 167 -1.32 1.00 -27.39
C GLY A 167 -2.55 1.89 -27.26
N LYS A 168 -3.24 1.84 -26.12
CA LYS A 168 -4.43 2.67 -25.79
C LYS A 168 -4.77 2.66 -24.30
N LEU A 169 -3.98 1.97 -23.46
CA LEU A 169 -4.33 1.81 -22.05
C LEU A 169 -3.72 2.89 -21.18
N TRP A 170 -2.49 3.32 -21.50
CA TRP A 170 -1.81 4.35 -20.72
C TRP A 170 -2.30 5.75 -21.11
N LEU A 171 -2.61 6.57 -20.11
CA LEU A 171 -3.14 7.91 -20.30
C LEU A 171 -2.23 8.79 -21.17
N GLY A 172 -2.80 9.28 -22.28
CA GLY A 172 -2.08 10.12 -23.27
C GLY A 172 -1.23 9.33 -24.27
N SER A 173 -1.19 7.99 -24.20
CA SER A 173 -0.36 7.19 -25.11
C SER A 173 -0.95 7.08 -26.52
N GLU A 174 -2.22 7.42 -26.71
CA GLU A 174 -2.91 7.45 -28.01
C GLU A 174 -2.26 8.45 -28.98
N ASP A 175 -1.70 9.55 -28.46
CA ASP A 175 -1.10 10.62 -29.25
C ASP A 175 0.35 10.33 -29.72
N LEU A 176 0.95 9.25 -29.24
CA LEU A 176 2.31 8.86 -29.59
C LEU A 176 2.35 7.99 -30.86
N ASN A 177 3.40 8.19 -31.68
CA ASN A 177 3.74 7.26 -32.77
C ASN A 177 4.57 6.06 -32.22
N PRO A 178 4.64 4.94 -32.94
CA PRO A 178 5.38 3.75 -32.47
C PRO A 178 6.86 3.99 -32.13
N ASP A 179 7.50 4.91 -32.83
CA ASP A 179 8.93 5.25 -32.66
C ASP A 179 9.18 6.44 -31.73
N ASP A 180 8.11 7.05 -31.18
CA ASP A 180 8.26 8.08 -30.17
C ASP A 180 8.66 7.46 -28.82
N THR A 181 9.45 8.21 -28.03
CA THR A 181 9.72 7.84 -26.64
C THR A 181 8.46 8.05 -25.80
N ILE A 182 8.34 7.31 -24.69
CA ILE A 182 7.22 7.46 -23.76
C ILE A 182 7.40 8.63 -22.79
N GLU A 183 8.41 9.48 -22.97
CA GLU A 183 8.79 10.57 -22.07
C GLU A 183 7.64 11.52 -21.75
N SER A 184 6.84 11.90 -22.76
CA SER A 184 5.74 12.87 -22.59
C SER A 184 4.58 12.32 -21.74
N VAL A 185 4.41 11.00 -21.64
CA VAL A 185 3.26 10.37 -20.97
C VAL A 185 3.63 9.59 -19.71
N ILE A 186 4.89 9.16 -19.55
CA ILE A 186 5.29 8.33 -18.41
C ILE A 186 5.11 9.06 -17.07
N ASN A 187 5.13 10.38 -17.07
CA ASN A 187 4.92 11.20 -15.85
C ASN A 187 3.50 11.07 -15.25
N GLN A 188 2.56 10.45 -15.96
CA GLN A 188 1.26 10.07 -15.40
C GLN A 188 1.36 8.94 -14.36
N GLY A 189 2.47 8.22 -14.33
CA GLY A 189 2.72 7.17 -13.34
C GLY A 189 3.29 7.69 -12.02
N THR A 190 3.51 6.78 -11.08
CA THR A 190 4.00 7.09 -9.73
C THR A 190 5.35 6.46 -9.44
N LEU A 191 6.12 7.11 -8.57
CA LEU A 191 7.34 6.60 -7.96
C LEU A 191 7.07 6.33 -6.48
N GLY A 192 7.11 5.06 -6.07
CA GLY A 192 6.77 4.63 -4.72
C GLY A 192 7.98 4.61 -3.78
N ILE A 193 7.85 5.23 -2.61
CA ILE A 193 8.79 5.07 -1.49
C ILE A 193 8.11 4.20 -0.45
N GLY A 194 8.59 2.97 -0.29
CA GLY A 194 8.04 2.02 0.66
C GLY A 194 8.91 1.82 1.89
N PHE A 195 8.38 1.15 2.90
CA PHE A 195 9.14 0.74 4.08
C PHE A 195 8.64 -0.59 4.62
N ILE A 196 9.45 -1.24 5.46
CA ILE A 196 9.15 -2.49 6.16
C ILE A 196 9.59 -2.37 7.61
N GLY A 197 8.82 -2.96 8.53
CA GLY A 197 9.22 -3.20 9.89
C GLY A 197 8.98 -2.03 10.83
N LEU A 198 7.86 -1.30 10.70
CA LEU A 198 7.56 -0.21 11.63
C LEU A 198 7.50 -0.73 13.08
N ALA A 199 6.90 -1.88 13.31
CA ALA A 199 6.80 -2.46 14.65
C ALA A 199 8.18 -2.73 15.25
N GLU A 200 9.06 -3.42 14.53
CA GLU A 200 10.41 -3.74 14.98
C GLU A 200 11.31 -2.49 15.10
N CYS A 201 11.11 -1.50 14.21
CA CYS A 201 11.77 -0.20 14.30
C CYS A 201 11.40 0.52 15.62
N LEU A 202 10.13 0.55 15.97
CA LEU A 202 9.65 1.16 17.20
C LEU A 202 10.15 0.42 18.44
N ILE A 203 10.19 -0.93 18.42
CA ILE A 203 10.77 -1.72 19.51
C ILE A 203 12.25 -1.36 19.68
N ALA A 204 13.01 -1.25 18.60
CA ALA A 204 14.43 -0.88 18.67
C ALA A 204 14.64 0.53 19.23
N LEU A 205 13.74 1.48 18.96
CA LEU A 205 13.82 2.86 19.41
C LEU A 205 13.29 3.08 20.83
N THR A 206 12.20 2.36 21.21
CA THR A 206 11.42 2.68 22.43
C THR A 206 11.20 1.48 23.36
N GLY A 207 11.43 0.27 22.88
CA GLY A 207 11.17 -0.98 23.60
C GLY A 207 9.78 -1.57 23.39
N LYS A 208 8.86 -0.87 22.69
CA LYS A 208 7.49 -1.32 22.40
C LYS A 208 7.10 -0.95 20.98
N HIS A 209 6.18 -1.73 20.39
CA HIS A 209 5.59 -1.37 19.10
C HIS A 209 4.28 -0.56 19.26
N HIS A 210 3.80 -0.02 18.16
CA HIS A 210 2.63 0.89 18.11
C HIS A 210 1.29 0.27 18.56
N GLY A 211 1.15 -1.04 18.60
CA GLY A 211 -0.02 -1.70 19.17
C GLY A 211 -0.02 -1.73 20.71
N GLU A 212 1.17 -1.64 21.33
CA GLU A 212 1.38 -1.80 22.78
C GLU A 212 1.43 -0.48 23.56
N SER A 213 1.72 0.64 22.90
CA SER A 213 1.99 1.91 23.56
C SER A 213 1.54 3.09 22.70
N GLU A 214 0.86 4.04 23.33
CA GLU A 214 0.47 5.31 22.69
C GLU A 214 1.69 6.13 22.26
N GLU A 215 2.75 6.17 23.07
CA GLU A 215 4.00 6.82 22.73
C GLU A 215 4.66 6.21 21.49
N ALA A 216 4.64 4.88 21.37
CA ALA A 216 5.14 4.20 20.19
C ALA A 216 4.25 4.44 18.98
N GLN A 217 2.93 4.53 19.17
CA GLN A 217 1.98 4.90 18.11
C GLN A 217 2.25 6.32 17.59
N GLU A 218 2.42 7.29 18.48
CA GLU A 218 2.74 8.67 18.12
C GLU A 218 4.06 8.76 17.34
N LEU A 219 5.10 8.06 17.81
CA LEU A 219 6.38 8.01 17.09
C LEU A 219 6.22 7.33 15.72
N GLY A 220 5.44 6.24 15.64
CA GLY A 220 5.14 5.56 14.37
C GLY A 220 4.46 6.50 13.37
N LEU A 221 3.45 7.24 13.82
CA LEU A 221 2.78 8.25 13.00
C LEU A 221 3.73 9.36 12.55
N ARG A 222 4.62 9.84 13.44
CA ARG A 222 5.67 10.80 13.06
C ARG A 222 6.59 10.27 11.98
N ILE A 223 7.02 9.01 12.09
CA ILE A 223 7.90 8.37 11.08
C ILE A 223 7.20 8.31 9.72
N VAL A 224 5.96 7.80 9.65
CA VAL A 224 5.25 7.66 8.38
C VAL A 224 4.81 9.02 7.81
N THR A 225 4.47 9.98 8.67
CA THR A 225 4.25 11.38 8.26
C THR A 225 5.50 11.97 7.62
N TYR A 226 6.68 11.71 8.20
CA TYR A 226 7.95 12.15 7.63
C TYR A 226 8.20 11.58 6.22
N PHE A 227 7.91 10.29 6.00
CA PHE A 227 7.92 9.71 4.66
C PHE A 227 7.01 10.45 3.69
N ARG A 228 5.77 10.73 4.09
CA ARG A 228 4.80 11.45 3.26
C ARG A 228 5.27 12.87 2.93
N ASP A 229 5.76 13.61 3.91
CA ASP A 229 6.20 14.98 3.73
C ASP A 229 7.41 15.06 2.81
N LYS A 230 8.37 14.12 2.96
CA LYS A 230 9.50 13.97 2.03
C LYS A 230 9.04 13.60 0.62
N ALA A 231 8.09 12.65 0.48
CA ALA A 231 7.54 12.28 -0.83
C ALA A 231 6.87 13.47 -1.53
N ASN A 232 6.14 14.31 -0.78
CA ASN A 232 5.55 15.54 -1.30
C ASN A 232 6.64 16.53 -1.76
N ALA A 233 7.66 16.76 -0.92
CA ALA A 233 8.78 17.63 -1.26
C ALA A 233 9.54 17.13 -2.52
N TYR A 234 9.76 15.82 -2.65
CA TYR A 234 10.36 15.22 -3.84
C TYR A 234 9.47 15.38 -5.08
N SER A 235 8.15 15.27 -4.92
CA SER A 235 7.23 15.51 -6.04
C SER A 235 7.35 16.94 -6.58
N GLU A 236 7.53 17.91 -5.70
CA GLU A 236 7.75 19.32 -6.08
C GLU A 236 9.16 19.53 -6.67
N LYS A 237 10.18 18.98 -6.03
CA LYS A 237 11.58 19.16 -6.43
C LYS A 237 11.88 18.51 -7.79
N PHE A 238 11.43 17.28 -8.01
CA PHE A 238 11.77 16.50 -9.20
C PHE A 238 10.70 16.52 -10.28
N GLN A 239 9.54 17.14 -10.00
CA GLN A 239 8.39 17.21 -10.92
C GLN A 239 7.92 15.80 -11.36
N HIS A 240 7.76 14.88 -10.38
CA HIS A 240 7.21 13.53 -10.55
C HIS A 240 6.17 13.24 -9.48
N ASN A 241 5.32 12.24 -9.71
CA ASN A 241 4.37 11.77 -8.70
C ASN A 241 5.06 10.81 -7.72
N PHE A 242 5.61 11.31 -6.62
CA PHE A 242 6.07 10.46 -5.52
C PHE A 242 4.93 10.13 -4.56
N SER A 243 4.95 8.92 -3.99
CA SER A 243 3.97 8.50 -3.00
C SER A 243 4.57 7.51 -2.00
N VAL A 244 3.99 7.45 -0.79
CA VAL A 244 4.37 6.47 0.23
C VAL A 244 3.58 5.19 0.02
N LEU A 245 4.27 4.05 -0.01
CA LEU A 245 3.71 2.73 -0.23
C LEU A 245 3.90 1.86 1.01
N GLY A 246 2.83 1.33 1.55
CA GLY A 246 2.87 0.18 2.45
C GLY A 246 3.37 -1.04 1.68
N THR A 247 4.67 -1.26 1.66
CA THR A 247 5.31 -2.23 0.75
C THR A 247 4.69 -3.63 0.83
N PRO A 248 4.31 -4.25 -0.28
CA PRO A 248 3.99 -5.69 -0.34
C PRO A 248 5.30 -6.47 -0.22
N ALA A 249 5.76 -6.70 1.01
CA ALA A 249 7.13 -7.10 1.28
C ALA A 249 7.46 -8.54 0.87
N GLU A 250 6.49 -9.46 0.98
CA GLU A 250 6.68 -10.88 0.64
C GLU A 250 8.05 -11.41 1.14
N GLY A 251 8.86 -11.98 0.26
CA GLY A 251 10.20 -12.49 0.59
C GLY A 251 11.21 -11.42 1.03
N LEU A 252 10.95 -10.12 0.77
CA LEU A 252 11.87 -9.04 1.17
C LEU A 252 11.91 -8.85 2.69
N SER A 253 10.80 -9.07 3.39
CA SER A 253 10.75 -8.98 4.86
C SER A 253 11.71 -9.98 5.53
N GLY A 254 11.69 -11.23 5.10
CA GLY A 254 12.61 -12.26 5.58
C GLY A 254 14.06 -12.01 5.14
N ARG A 255 14.25 -11.49 3.93
CA ARG A 255 15.60 -11.13 3.44
C ARG A 255 16.25 -10.04 4.31
N PHE A 256 15.51 -8.99 4.64
CA PHE A 256 16.01 -7.91 5.49
C PHE A 256 16.35 -8.43 6.88
N THR A 257 15.46 -9.20 7.51
CA THR A 257 15.70 -9.80 8.84
C THR A 257 16.95 -10.67 8.83
N LYS A 258 17.12 -11.53 7.81
CA LYS A 258 18.29 -12.40 7.67
C LYS A 258 19.60 -11.59 7.56
N MET A 259 19.58 -10.51 6.79
CA MET A 259 20.75 -9.62 6.63
C MET A 259 21.10 -8.92 7.94
N ASP A 260 20.08 -8.42 8.66
CA ASP A 260 20.29 -7.70 9.92
C ASP A 260 20.70 -8.65 11.06
N LYS A 261 20.09 -9.83 11.12
CA LYS A 261 20.49 -10.90 12.05
C LYS A 261 21.96 -11.29 11.84
N LYS A 262 22.42 -11.37 10.59
CA LYS A 262 23.84 -11.65 10.28
C LYS A 262 24.77 -10.53 10.72
N LYS A 263 24.34 -9.26 10.59
CA LYS A 263 25.17 -8.08 10.90
C LYS A 263 25.19 -7.75 12.40
N PHE A 264 24.05 -7.84 13.07
CA PHE A 264 23.86 -7.33 14.43
C PHE A 264 23.55 -8.42 15.46
N GLY A 265 23.41 -9.68 15.05
CA GLY A 265 23.00 -10.78 15.92
C GLY A 265 21.49 -10.82 16.17
N ILE A 266 21.10 -11.63 17.16
CA ILE A 266 19.70 -11.78 17.57
C ILE A 266 19.40 -10.69 18.61
N ILE A 267 18.45 -9.82 18.27
CA ILE A 267 17.91 -8.77 19.14
C ILE A 267 16.46 -9.12 19.42
N LYS A 268 16.13 -9.36 20.71
CA LYS A 268 14.79 -9.77 21.15
C LYS A 268 13.74 -8.73 20.72
N GLY A 269 12.65 -9.21 20.09
CA GLY A 269 11.55 -8.37 19.58
C GLY A 269 11.87 -7.62 18.28
N VAL A 270 13.13 -7.69 17.78
CA VAL A 270 13.57 -6.99 16.58
C VAL A 270 14.04 -7.99 15.51
N THR A 271 15.12 -8.73 15.74
CA THR A 271 15.68 -9.67 14.75
C THR A 271 15.50 -11.14 15.15
N ASP A 272 14.78 -11.44 16.21
CA ASP A 272 14.58 -12.81 16.73
C ASP A 272 13.58 -13.65 15.92
N LYS A 273 12.77 -13.02 15.06
CA LYS A 273 11.86 -13.70 14.12
C LYS A 273 12.52 -13.93 12.77
N ASP A 274 11.84 -14.62 11.87
CA ASP A 274 12.35 -14.92 10.53
C ASP A 274 11.96 -13.86 9.47
N TYR A 275 11.12 -12.91 9.86
CA TYR A 275 10.68 -11.80 9.01
C TYR A 275 10.40 -10.56 9.84
N TYR A 276 10.45 -9.39 9.21
CA TYR A 276 9.94 -8.14 9.75
C TYR A 276 8.46 -7.98 9.39
N THR A 277 7.71 -7.33 10.27
CA THR A 277 6.32 -6.99 10.01
C THR A 277 6.21 -6.08 8.79
N ASN A 278 5.22 -6.34 7.92
CA ASN A 278 4.98 -5.51 6.73
C ASN A 278 4.55 -4.10 7.14
N SER A 279 5.21 -3.10 6.55
CA SER A 279 4.81 -1.68 6.61
C SER A 279 4.41 -1.23 8.01
N SER A 280 3.20 -0.70 8.15
CA SER A 280 2.60 -0.16 9.38
C SER A 280 1.70 -1.14 10.14
N HIS A 281 1.68 -2.42 9.75
CA HIS A 281 0.89 -3.42 10.48
C HIS A 281 1.40 -3.66 11.89
N VAL A 282 0.48 -4.00 12.80
CA VAL A 282 0.86 -4.62 14.06
C VAL A 282 1.36 -6.06 13.79
N PRO A 283 2.32 -6.57 14.58
CA PRO A 283 2.82 -7.92 14.40
C PRO A 283 1.71 -8.97 14.53
N VAL A 284 1.76 -10.02 13.70
CA VAL A 284 0.74 -11.11 13.71
C VAL A 284 0.67 -11.85 15.04
N TYR A 285 1.73 -11.82 15.85
CA TYR A 285 1.76 -12.40 17.19
C TYR A 285 1.16 -11.47 18.27
N PHE A 286 0.79 -10.24 17.92
CA PHE A 286 0.10 -9.31 18.82
C PHE A 286 -1.39 -9.59 18.81
N HIS A 287 -1.89 -10.25 19.86
CA HIS A 287 -3.30 -10.57 19.99
C HIS A 287 -4.13 -9.33 20.32
N CYS A 288 -4.98 -8.94 19.40
CA CYS A 288 -5.93 -7.84 19.58
C CYS A 288 -7.22 -8.11 18.81
N THR A 289 -8.30 -7.43 19.19
CA THR A 289 -9.55 -7.51 18.43
C THR A 289 -9.41 -6.81 17.06
N PRO A 290 -10.19 -7.22 16.03
CA PRO A 290 -10.22 -6.52 14.74
C PRO A 290 -10.43 -5.01 14.87
N LYS A 291 -11.31 -4.60 15.78
CA LYS A 291 -11.57 -3.19 16.10
C LYS A 291 -10.30 -2.50 16.59
N ARG A 292 -9.60 -3.10 17.59
CA ARG A 292 -8.36 -2.51 18.11
C ARG A 292 -7.27 -2.44 17.04
N LYS A 293 -7.15 -3.48 16.22
CA LYS A 293 -6.24 -3.48 15.08
C LYS A 293 -6.54 -2.32 14.12
N ALA A 294 -7.81 -2.11 13.78
CA ALA A 294 -8.24 -1.01 12.93
C ALA A 294 -7.93 0.36 13.55
N GLU A 295 -8.19 0.55 14.84
CA GLU A 295 -7.86 1.80 15.56
C GLU A 295 -6.36 2.13 15.50
N VAL A 296 -5.50 1.13 15.55
CA VAL A 296 -4.04 1.30 15.49
C VAL A 296 -3.55 1.53 14.05
N GLU A 297 -4.04 0.76 13.07
CA GLU A 297 -3.52 0.77 11.70
C GLU A 297 -4.17 1.83 10.80
N ALA A 298 -5.46 2.14 10.98
CA ALA A 298 -6.17 3.08 10.11
C ALA A 298 -5.56 4.49 10.01
N PRO A 299 -4.97 5.07 11.07
CA PRO A 299 -4.31 6.38 10.96
C PRO A 299 -3.15 6.43 9.96
N TYR A 300 -2.49 5.30 9.67
CA TYR A 300 -1.41 5.21 8.68
C TYR A 300 -1.93 5.21 7.24
N HIS A 301 -3.17 4.76 7.00
CA HIS A 301 -3.69 4.56 5.65
C HIS A 301 -3.77 5.86 4.84
N ASP A 302 -4.09 6.98 5.48
CA ASP A 302 -4.09 8.30 4.83
C ASP A 302 -2.66 8.80 4.54
N LEU A 303 -1.66 8.29 5.22
CA LEU A 303 -0.25 8.62 5.01
C LEU A 303 0.36 7.78 3.88
N GLU A 304 -0.10 6.54 3.69
CA GLU A 304 0.36 5.57 2.71
C GLU A 304 -0.46 5.64 1.40
N ARG A 305 -0.49 6.81 0.76
CA ARG A 305 -1.30 7.07 -0.44
C ARG A 305 -0.86 6.31 -1.68
N GLY A 306 0.36 5.76 -1.69
CA GLY A 306 0.83 4.83 -2.71
C GLY A 306 0.26 3.42 -2.58
N GLY A 307 -0.46 3.16 -1.50
CA GLY A 307 -1.18 1.92 -1.26
C GLY A 307 -0.86 1.26 0.08
N HIS A 308 -1.88 0.66 0.65
CA HIS A 308 -1.85 -0.14 1.87
C HIS A 308 -2.91 -1.23 1.77
N ILE A 309 -2.87 -2.19 2.68
CA ILE A 309 -3.89 -3.21 2.85
C ILE A 309 -4.13 -3.42 4.34
N PHE A 310 -5.35 -3.77 4.71
CA PHE A 310 -5.72 -4.15 6.06
C PHE A 310 -6.10 -5.62 6.07
N TYR A 311 -5.42 -6.41 6.87
CA TYR A 311 -5.72 -7.83 7.05
C TYR A 311 -6.45 -8.06 8.37
N VAL A 312 -7.52 -8.82 8.32
CA VAL A 312 -8.22 -9.32 9.50
C VAL A 312 -8.18 -10.84 9.46
N GLU A 313 -7.61 -11.42 10.49
CA GLU A 313 -7.68 -12.86 10.71
C GLU A 313 -8.97 -13.18 11.45
N ILE A 314 -9.73 -14.14 10.92
CA ILE A 314 -11.01 -14.57 11.49
C ILE A 314 -10.80 -15.99 12.03
N ASP A 315 -11.07 -16.16 13.31
CA ASP A 315 -11.04 -17.49 13.94
C ASP A 315 -12.21 -18.35 13.44
N GLY A 316 -11.92 -19.61 13.14
CA GLY A 316 -12.91 -20.59 12.69
C GLY A 316 -13.21 -20.51 11.19
N ASP A 317 -14.31 -21.18 10.80
CA ASP A 317 -14.74 -21.28 9.40
C ASP A 317 -15.75 -20.18 9.06
N ALA A 318 -15.25 -19.11 8.43
CA ALA A 318 -16.06 -17.97 7.99
C ALA A 318 -17.15 -18.36 6.97
N THR A 319 -17.07 -19.53 6.32
CA THR A 319 -18.11 -19.99 5.38
C THR A 319 -19.45 -20.24 6.05
N HIS A 320 -19.46 -20.55 7.34
CA HIS A 320 -20.66 -20.72 8.14
C HIS A 320 -21.26 -19.40 8.65
N ASN A 321 -20.50 -18.31 8.61
CA ASN A 321 -20.96 -16.99 9.04
C ASN A 321 -20.41 -15.88 8.12
N PRO A 322 -20.92 -15.78 6.87
CA PRO A 322 -20.47 -14.73 5.94
C PRO A 322 -20.77 -13.30 6.42
N GLU A 323 -21.73 -13.13 7.35
CA GLU A 323 -22.06 -11.83 7.94
C GLU A 323 -20.92 -11.31 8.83
N ALA A 324 -20.06 -12.19 9.36
CA ALA A 324 -18.86 -11.75 10.06
C ALA A 324 -17.94 -10.88 9.19
N ILE A 325 -17.84 -11.19 7.89
CA ILE A 325 -17.09 -10.37 6.91
C ILE A 325 -17.74 -8.99 6.73
N MET A 326 -19.09 -8.91 6.79
CA MET A 326 -19.80 -7.64 6.63
C MET A 326 -19.62 -6.71 7.83
N ASN A 327 -19.37 -7.28 9.02
CA ASN A 327 -19.19 -6.54 10.29
C ASN A 327 -17.76 -6.04 10.51
N ILE A 328 -16.85 -6.42 9.64
CA ILE A 328 -15.46 -5.96 9.60
C ILE A 328 -15.33 -4.81 8.60
#